data_84a3d4ca73bcfe3c41583d7f4af04b88
#
_entry.id   84a3d4ca73bcfe3c41583d7f4af04b88
#
_cell.length_a   1.000
_cell.length_b   1.000
_cell.length_c   1.000
_cell.angle_alpha   90.00
_cell.angle_beta   90.00
_cell.angle_gamma   90.00
#
_symmetry.space_group_name_H-M   'P 1'
#
loop_
_entity.id
_entity.type
_entity.pdbx_description
1 polymer ?
#
loop_
_entity_poly.entity_id
_entity_poly.type
_entity_poly.pdbx_seq_one_letter_code
_entity_poly.pdbx_strand_id
1 'polypeptide(L)'
;MLGDLKPLDPSHFTGAAGARDLLPPPRPALPTSAAVVRFDPGIRNHWHSHEGGQLLYVIEGEGWVQARGTAAQQIRVGDAIVTGPHEEHWHGAGRGGPMAHLAVNAGETRWLEASPAPGA
;
A
#
# COMPACT_ATOMS: atom_id res chain seq x y z
N MET A 1 3.90 -0.91 -18.81
CA MET A 1 4.79 -1.71 -17.96
C MET A 1 4.06 -2.33 -16.78
N LEU A 2 3.26 -1.57 -16.04
CA LEU A 2 2.50 -2.11 -14.91
C LEU A 2 1.20 -2.82 -15.33
N GLY A 3 0.90 -2.84 -16.63
CA GLY A 3 -0.37 -3.34 -17.12
C GLY A 3 -1.52 -2.38 -16.84
N ASP A 4 -2.73 -2.85 -17.08
CA ASP A 4 -3.92 -2.03 -16.86
C ASP A 4 -4.25 -2.00 -15.37
N LEU A 5 -4.21 -0.79 -14.79
CA LEU A 5 -4.57 -0.58 -13.39
C LEU A 5 -6.03 -0.15 -13.31
N LYS A 6 -6.78 -0.77 -12.42
CA LYS A 6 -8.17 -0.40 -12.16
C LYS A 6 -8.23 0.55 -10.98
N PRO A 7 -9.09 1.58 -11.01
CA PRO A 7 -9.25 2.50 -9.89
C PRO A 7 -9.62 1.75 -8.61
N LEU A 8 -8.99 2.15 -7.50
CA LEU A 8 -9.31 1.63 -6.18
C LEU A 8 -10.43 2.45 -5.54
N ASP A 9 -11.06 1.89 -4.53
CA ASP A 9 -12.14 2.52 -3.81
C ASP A 9 -11.65 3.84 -3.18
N PRO A 10 -12.16 5.01 -3.60
CA PRO A 10 -11.68 6.29 -3.10
C PRO A 10 -11.95 6.52 -1.62
N SER A 11 -12.82 5.74 -1.00
CA SER A 11 -13.08 5.85 0.44
C SER A 11 -11.89 5.43 1.31
N HIS A 12 -10.90 4.74 0.73
CA HIS A 12 -9.73 4.23 1.45
C HIS A 12 -8.44 4.97 1.11
N PHE A 13 -8.51 6.02 0.29
CA PHE A 13 -7.33 6.75 -0.19
C PHE A 13 -7.57 8.24 -0.09
N THR A 14 -6.49 9.01 -0.02
CA THR A 14 -6.56 10.47 0.00
C THR A 14 -6.76 11.06 -1.39
N GLY A 15 -6.71 10.25 -2.42
CA GLY A 15 -6.89 10.65 -3.81
C GLY A 15 -6.81 9.44 -4.73
N ALA A 16 -6.42 9.66 -5.99
CA ALA A 16 -6.44 8.62 -7.00
C ALA A 16 -5.35 7.57 -6.80
N ALA A 17 -5.75 6.33 -6.85
CA ALA A 17 -4.86 5.17 -6.83
C ALA A 17 -5.47 4.06 -7.67
N GLY A 18 -4.64 3.19 -8.20
CA GLY A 18 -5.09 2.06 -9.01
C GLY A 18 -4.34 0.79 -8.66
N ALA A 19 -4.90 -0.35 -9.04
CA ALA A 19 -4.30 -1.63 -8.75
C ALA A 19 -4.58 -2.65 -9.86
N ARG A 20 -3.69 -3.63 -9.92
CA ARG A 20 -3.87 -4.82 -10.74
C ARG A 20 -3.59 -6.05 -9.89
N ASP A 21 -4.60 -6.90 -9.75
CA ASP A 21 -4.43 -8.16 -9.02
C ASP A 21 -3.54 -9.12 -9.82
N LEU A 22 -2.61 -9.75 -9.12
CA LEU A 22 -1.67 -10.71 -9.71
C LEU A 22 -2.11 -12.15 -9.49
N LEU A 23 -2.91 -12.39 -8.45
CA LEU A 23 -3.41 -13.73 -8.12
C LEU A 23 -4.93 -13.73 -8.26
N PRO A 24 -5.48 -14.51 -9.20
CA PRO A 24 -6.93 -14.58 -9.35
C PRO A 24 -7.56 -15.32 -8.16
N PRO A 25 -8.73 -14.85 -7.67
CA PRO A 25 -9.49 -15.58 -6.66
C PRO A 25 -10.27 -16.76 -7.29
N PRO A 26 -10.66 -17.78 -6.49
CA PRO A 26 -10.21 -18.08 -5.13
C PRO A 26 -8.82 -18.71 -5.11
N ARG A 27 -8.13 -18.64 -3.96
CA ARG A 27 -6.77 -19.16 -3.82
C ARG A 27 -6.64 -20.07 -2.59
N PRO A 28 -7.27 -21.23 -2.59
CA PRO A 28 -7.24 -22.10 -1.42
C PRO A 28 -5.84 -22.60 -1.07
N ALA A 29 -4.96 -22.72 -2.06
CA ALA A 29 -3.59 -23.20 -1.84
C ALA A 29 -2.63 -22.08 -1.44
N LEU A 30 -3.02 -20.81 -1.63
CA LEU A 30 -2.18 -19.65 -1.32
C LEU A 30 -3.07 -18.57 -0.70
N PRO A 31 -3.27 -18.59 0.63
CA PRO A 31 -4.23 -17.71 1.30
C PRO A 31 -3.70 -16.26 1.44
N THR A 32 -3.21 -15.71 0.35
CA THR A 32 -2.73 -14.34 0.27
C THR A 32 -3.31 -13.68 -0.97
N SER A 33 -3.32 -12.36 -0.98
CA SER A 33 -3.54 -11.59 -2.19
C SER A 33 -2.23 -10.95 -2.62
N ALA A 34 -2.07 -10.71 -3.90
CA ALA A 34 -0.92 -10.00 -4.43
C ALA A 34 -1.39 -9.04 -5.52
N ALA A 35 -0.94 -7.80 -5.44
CA ALA A 35 -1.34 -6.76 -6.39
C ALA A 35 -0.22 -5.76 -6.61
N VAL A 36 -0.19 -5.18 -7.80
CA VAL A 36 0.57 -3.95 -8.04
C VAL A 36 -0.36 -2.80 -7.72
N VAL A 37 0.08 -1.89 -6.86
CA VAL A 37 -0.69 -0.70 -6.46
C VAL A 37 0.11 0.53 -6.84
N ARG A 38 -0.52 1.49 -7.51
CA ARG A 38 0.12 2.74 -7.92
C ARG A 38 -0.68 3.92 -7.39
N PHE A 39 0.04 4.83 -6.75
CA PHE A 39 -0.51 6.06 -6.18
C PHE A 39 -0.09 7.23 -7.04
N ASP A 40 -1.00 8.16 -7.30
CA ASP A 40 -0.65 9.45 -7.89
C ASP A 40 0.25 10.25 -6.92
N PRO A 41 1.00 11.26 -7.42
CA PRO A 41 1.89 12.05 -6.56
C PRO A 41 1.17 12.57 -5.31
N GLY A 42 1.77 12.36 -4.15
CA GLY A 42 1.28 12.83 -2.86
C GLY A 42 0.09 12.06 -2.28
N ILE A 43 -0.41 11.05 -2.97
CA ILE A 43 -1.60 10.31 -2.52
C ILE A 43 -1.19 9.18 -1.60
N ARG A 44 -1.95 8.99 -0.53
CA ARG A 44 -1.75 7.97 0.49
C ARG A 44 -3.02 7.17 0.69
N ASN A 45 -2.88 5.93 1.15
CA ASN A 45 -4.04 5.22 1.68
C ASN A 45 -4.31 5.63 3.14
N HIS A 46 -5.48 5.28 3.62
CA HIS A 46 -5.84 5.52 5.02
C HIS A 46 -5.08 4.54 5.92
N TRP A 47 -5.06 4.84 7.23
CA TRP A 47 -4.57 3.89 8.22
C TRP A 47 -5.32 2.57 8.04
N HIS A 48 -4.61 1.47 8.11
CA HIS A 48 -5.20 0.14 7.99
C HIS A 48 -4.28 -0.90 8.58
N SER A 49 -4.80 -2.11 8.72
CA SER A 49 -4.02 -3.26 9.16
C SER A 49 -4.43 -4.49 8.36
N HIS A 50 -3.57 -5.49 8.36
CA HIS A 50 -3.81 -6.77 7.71
C HIS A 50 -3.74 -7.87 8.75
N GLU A 51 -4.73 -8.76 8.74
CA GLU A 51 -4.85 -9.82 9.74
C GLU A 51 -3.58 -10.67 9.85
N GLY A 52 -2.96 -11.02 8.72
CA GLY A 52 -1.74 -11.83 8.67
C GLY A 52 -0.48 -11.05 8.32
N GLY A 53 -0.57 -9.71 8.24
CA GLY A 53 0.56 -8.86 7.85
C GLY A 53 0.61 -8.57 6.36
N GLN A 54 1.62 -7.79 5.98
CA GLN A 54 1.79 -7.35 4.59
C GLN A 54 3.27 -7.25 4.23
N LEU A 55 3.58 -7.62 2.98
CA LEU A 55 4.87 -7.32 2.37
C LEU A 55 4.65 -6.31 1.25
N LEU A 56 5.42 -5.23 1.28
CA LEU A 56 5.50 -4.26 0.18
C LEU A 56 6.88 -4.31 -0.46
N TYR A 57 6.91 -4.22 -1.78
CA TYR A 57 8.17 -4.07 -2.52
C TYR A 57 8.01 -2.94 -3.52
N VAL A 58 8.80 -1.87 -3.37
CA VAL A 58 8.68 -0.67 -4.20
C VAL A 58 9.30 -0.93 -5.56
N ILE A 59 8.53 -0.71 -6.63
CA ILE A 59 8.95 -0.97 -8.01
C ILE A 59 9.01 0.29 -8.88
N GLU A 60 8.44 1.41 -8.43
CA GLU A 60 8.47 2.68 -9.16
C GLU A 60 8.41 3.83 -8.17
N GLY A 61 9.22 4.87 -8.40
CA GLY A 61 9.13 6.12 -7.67
C GLY A 61 9.59 6.05 -6.23
N GLU A 62 9.16 7.03 -5.45
CA GLU A 62 9.48 7.17 -4.04
C GLU A 62 8.21 7.51 -3.26
N GLY A 63 8.20 7.15 -2.00
CA GLY A 63 7.06 7.46 -1.15
C GLY A 63 7.36 7.32 0.32
N TRP A 64 6.34 7.02 1.07
CA TRP A 64 6.39 6.98 2.53
C TRP A 64 5.63 5.78 3.06
N VAL A 65 6.06 5.32 4.23
CA VAL A 65 5.32 4.35 5.05
C VAL A 65 5.42 4.81 6.50
N GLN A 66 4.35 4.62 7.25
CA GLN A 66 4.35 4.92 8.68
C GLN A 66 3.59 3.84 9.44
N ALA A 67 4.24 3.26 10.43
CA ALA A 67 3.58 2.44 11.43
C ALA A 67 3.09 3.32 12.57
N ARG A 68 1.92 3.00 13.13
CA ARG A 68 1.33 3.80 14.20
C ARG A 68 2.29 3.87 15.38
N GLY A 69 2.53 5.09 15.88
CA GLY A 69 3.45 5.34 16.99
C GLY A 69 4.91 5.56 16.58
N THR A 70 5.22 5.54 15.29
CA THR A 70 6.57 5.81 14.79
C THR A 70 6.54 6.96 13.78
N ALA A 71 7.72 7.50 13.45
CA ALA A 71 7.83 8.51 12.41
C ALA A 71 7.64 7.88 11.02
N ALA A 72 7.12 8.66 10.08
CA ALA A 72 7.03 8.23 8.70
C ALA A 72 8.44 8.03 8.13
N GLN A 73 8.62 6.96 7.37
CA GLN A 73 9.90 6.61 6.74
C GLN A 73 9.78 6.72 5.23
N GLN A 74 10.80 7.30 4.61
CA GLN A 74 10.86 7.36 3.15
C GLN A 74 11.21 5.99 2.59
N ILE A 75 10.53 5.63 1.51
CA ILE A 75 10.77 4.37 0.78
C ILE A 75 11.00 4.68 -0.69
N ARG A 76 11.79 3.85 -1.35
CA ARG A 76 12.16 4.01 -2.76
C ARG A 76 12.31 2.65 -3.44
N VAL A 77 12.49 2.67 -4.76
CA VAL A 77 12.63 1.46 -5.56
C VAL A 77 13.67 0.51 -4.96
N GLY A 78 13.26 -0.75 -4.80
CA GLY A 78 14.10 -1.80 -4.23
C GLY A 78 13.89 -2.01 -2.73
N ASP A 79 13.18 -1.11 -2.05
CA ASP A 79 12.90 -1.28 -0.63
C ASP A 79 11.79 -2.31 -0.42
N ALA A 80 12.01 -3.20 0.54
CA ALA A 80 11.01 -4.15 1.00
C ALA A 80 10.58 -3.77 2.42
N ILE A 81 9.28 -3.67 2.62
CA ILE A 81 8.70 -3.29 3.89
C ILE A 81 7.78 -4.41 4.36
N VAL A 82 7.97 -4.85 5.60
CA VAL A 82 7.09 -5.84 6.22
C VAL A 82 6.38 -5.20 7.39
N THR A 83 5.04 -5.28 7.37
CA THR A 83 4.23 -4.94 8.53
C THR A 83 3.67 -6.24 9.11
N GLY A 84 3.70 -6.35 10.44
CA GLY A 84 3.25 -7.55 11.12
C GLY A 84 1.74 -7.68 11.16
N PRO A 85 1.22 -8.83 11.64
CA PRO A 85 -0.21 -9.02 11.82
C PRO A 85 -0.81 -7.93 12.70
N HIS A 86 -1.93 -7.35 12.22
CA HIS A 86 -2.68 -6.31 12.92
C HIS A 86 -1.93 -5.00 13.14
N GLU A 87 -0.72 -4.83 12.61
CA GLU A 87 0.04 -3.59 12.74
C GLU A 87 -0.60 -2.49 11.89
N GLU A 88 -1.02 -1.41 12.54
CA GLU A 88 -1.65 -0.28 11.86
C GLU A 88 -0.61 0.58 11.16
N HIS A 89 -0.85 0.86 9.89
CA HIS A 89 0.09 1.61 9.06
C HIS A 89 -0.63 2.26 7.88
N TRP A 90 0.10 3.11 7.17
CA TRP A 90 -0.30 3.62 5.86
C TRP A 90 0.94 3.75 4.98
N HIS A 91 0.74 3.85 3.68
CA HIS A 91 1.79 4.11 2.70
C HIS A 91 1.23 4.91 1.54
N GLY A 92 2.14 5.49 0.74
CA GLY A 92 1.74 6.32 -0.38
C GLY A 92 2.90 6.96 -1.09
N ALA A 93 2.60 7.71 -2.14
CA ALA A 93 3.58 8.39 -2.98
C ALA A 93 4.09 9.68 -2.34
N GLY A 94 5.34 10.00 -2.62
CA GLY A 94 5.87 11.34 -2.37
C GLY A 94 5.29 12.35 -3.35
N ARG A 95 5.55 13.63 -3.10
CA ARG A 95 5.01 14.71 -3.95
C ARG A 95 5.70 14.80 -5.31
N GLY A 96 6.91 14.25 -5.43
CA GLY A 96 7.72 14.37 -6.64
C GLY A 96 7.28 13.53 -7.82
N GLY A 97 6.39 12.56 -7.60
CA GLY A 97 5.91 11.69 -8.66
C GLY A 97 5.09 10.54 -8.13
N PRO A 98 4.56 9.70 -9.02
CA PRO A 98 3.82 8.52 -8.61
C PRO A 98 4.75 7.49 -7.96
N MET A 99 4.17 6.64 -7.11
CA MET A 99 4.87 5.50 -6.54
C MET A 99 4.05 4.24 -6.79
N ALA A 100 4.73 3.16 -7.14
CA ALA A 100 4.09 1.86 -7.27
C ALA A 100 4.84 0.82 -6.46
N HIS A 101 4.10 -0.11 -5.89
CA HIS A 101 4.66 -1.23 -5.17
C HIS A 101 3.87 -2.51 -5.44
N LEU A 102 4.55 -3.64 -5.27
CA LEU A 102 3.91 -4.92 -5.12
C LEU A 102 3.42 -5.02 -3.67
N ALA A 103 2.19 -5.44 -3.47
CA ALA A 103 1.63 -5.69 -2.14
C ALA A 103 1.20 -7.16 -2.05
N VAL A 104 1.71 -7.85 -1.04
CA VAL A 104 1.29 -9.20 -0.70
C VAL A 104 0.66 -9.15 0.68
N ASN A 105 -0.64 -9.43 0.75
CA ASN A 105 -1.43 -9.33 1.97
C ASN A 105 -1.90 -10.70 2.42
N ALA A 106 -1.83 -10.96 3.72
CA ALA A 106 -2.36 -12.18 4.32
C ALA A 106 -3.58 -11.84 5.17
N GLY A 107 -4.70 -12.53 4.93
CA GLY A 107 -5.94 -12.31 5.66
C GLY A 107 -6.69 -11.05 5.23
N GLU A 108 -7.64 -10.65 6.04
CA GLU A 108 -8.49 -9.51 5.74
C GLU A 108 -7.82 -8.17 6.09
N THR A 109 -8.18 -7.13 5.36
CA THR A 109 -7.75 -5.76 5.62
C THR A 109 -8.80 -5.03 6.44
N ARG A 110 -8.34 -4.35 7.49
CA ARG A 110 -9.18 -3.48 8.31
C ARG A 110 -8.85 -2.03 8.03
N TRP A 111 -9.79 -1.29 7.47
CA TRP A 111 -9.62 0.13 7.16
C TRP A 111 -9.97 1.00 8.35
N LEU A 112 -9.16 2.04 8.58
CA LEU A 112 -9.26 2.96 9.71
C LEU A 112 -9.36 4.40 9.18
N GLU A 113 -8.97 5.38 10.01
CA GLU A 113 -9.12 6.80 9.66
C GLU A 113 -8.12 7.26 8.60
N ALA A 114 -8.35 8.43 8.04
CA ALA A 114 -7.47 9.03 7.05
C ALA A 114 -6.06 9.28 7.61
N SER A 115 -5.04 9.04 6.79
CA SER A 115 -3.66 9.26 7.18
C SER A 115 -3.26 10.74 7.03
N PRO A 116 -2.34 11.22 7.89
CA PRO A 116 -1.82 12.59 7.75
C PRO A 116 -0.74 12.66 6.67
N ALA A 117 -0.49 13.86 6.16
CA ALA A 117 0.67 14.07 5.32
C ALA A 117 1.96 13.86 6.13
N PRO A 118 3.02 13.27 5.53
CA PRO A 118 4.30 13.13 6.22
C PRO A 118 4.84 14.48 6.68
N GLY A 119 5.32 14.54 7.92
CA GLY A 119 5.84 15.77 8.51
C GLY A 119 4.78 16.71 9.06
N ALA A 120 3.51 16.35 9.00
CA ALA A 120 2.42 17.16 9.54
C ALA A 120 2.23 16.90 11.03
#